data_0411a4ee9f39ea5c22f2ad16eac4fd74
#
_entry.id   0411a4ee9f39ea5c22f2ad16eac4fd74
#
_cell.length_a   1.000
_cell.length_b   1.000
_cell.length_c   1.000
_cell.angle_alpha   90.00
_cell.angle_beta   90.00
_cell.angle_gamma   90.00
#
_symmetry.space_group_name_H-M   'P 1'
#
loop_
_entity.id
_entity.type
_entity.pdbx_description
1 polymer ?
#
loop_
_entity_poly.entity_id
_entity_poly.type
_entity_poly.pdbx_seq_one_letter_code
_entity_poly.pdbx_strand_id
1 'polypeptide(L)'
;MNEIIKFLKKRRSVTAKKMLPGKVTESDLNDILECALRVPDHGALSPWKLVVIQKDMRKTIGEEILVPEFIKNNTNLDEEKLLFEKNRFLRADKIIAVIYSPVESVKIPSWEMMLSTGAVCQNIIIAAQSLNYAVQWVTEWYSYNNKMLEYLGGDVSKDKIAGFIYILSLIHI
;
A
#
# COMPACT_ATOMS: atom_id res chain seq x y z
N MET A 1 -26.43 -18.55 0.60
CA MET A 1 -25.93 -17.15 0.56
C MET A 1 -24.79 -17.11 -0.45
N ASN A 2 -24.76 -16.12 -1.35
CA ASN A 2 -23.70 -16.00 -2.34
C ASN A 2 -22.33 -15.89 -1.66
N GLU A 3 -21.31 -16.61 -2.17
CA GLU A 3 -19.98 -16.70 -1.53
C GLU A 3 -19.26 -15.34 -1.49
N ILE A 4 -19.45 -14.49 -2.51
CA ILE A 4 -18.88 -13.13 -2.53
C ILE A 4 -19.45 -12.30 -1.39
N ILE A 5 -20.77 -12.34 -1.19
CA ILE A 5 -21.43 -11.61 -0.09
C ILE A 5 -20.95 -12.12 1.27
N LYS A 6 -20.79 -13.43 1.41
CA LYS A 6 -20.28 -14.06 2.64
C LYS A 6 -18.83 -13.62 2.95
N PHE A 7 -17.99 -13.60 1.90
CA PHE A 7 -16.62 -13.12 1.99
C PHE A 7 -16.56 -11.65 2.41
N LEU A 8 -17.27 -10.76 1.70
CA LEU A 8 -17.27 -9.31 2.00
C LEU A 8 -17.75 -9.00 3.43
N LYS A 9 -18.74 -9.73 3.94
CA LYS A 9 -19.22 -9.59 5.33
C LYS A 9 -18.20 -10.07 6.37
N LYS A 10 -17.37 -11.06 6.04
CA LYS A 10 -16.40 -11.66 6.98
C LYS A 10 -15.02 -11.03 6.94
N ARG A 11 -14.64 -10.43 5.78
CA ARG A 11 -13.28 -9.91 5.64
C ARG A 11 -12.93 -8.91 6.75
N ARG A 12 -11.71 -8.99 7.27
CA ARG A 12 -11.13 -8.06 8.27
C ARG A 12 -9.69 -7.74 7.88
N SER A 13 -9.25 -6.55 8.22
CA SER A 13 -7.82 -6.21 8.17
C SER A 13 -7.07 -6.94 9.28
N VAL A 14 -5.88 -7.40 8.96
CA VAL A 14 -4.94 -7.98 9.92
C VAL A 14 -3.79 -7.00 10.08
N THR A 15 -3.53 -6.55 11.31
CA THR A 15 -2.46 -5.57 11.54
C THR A 15 -1.10 -6.16 11.21
N ALA A 16 -0.23 -5.36 10.58
CA ALA A 16 1.12 -5.79 10.19
C ALA A 16 1.96 -6.33 11.36
N LYS A 17 1.69 -5.89 12.61
CA LYS A 17 2.32 -6.43 13.82
C LYS A 17 1.96 -7.90 14.12
N LYS A 18 0.83 -8.37 13.59
CA LYS A 18 0.32 -9.76 13.79
C LYS A 18 0.56 -10.65 12.58
N MET A 19 1.20 -10.12 11.55
CA MET A 19 1.53 -10.89 10.36
C MET A 19 2.73 -11.79 10.65
N LEU A 20 2.65 -13.05 10.24
CA LEU A 20 3.74 -14.02 10.38
C LEU A 20 4.51 -14.15 9.06
N PRO A 21 5.79 -14.54 9.09
CA PRO A 21 6.57 -14.73 7.88
C PRO A 21 5.92 -15.76 6.94
N GLY A 22 5.72 -15.37 5.70
CA GLY A 22 5.19 -16.21 4.64
C GLY A 22 5.42 -15.55 3.30
N LYS A 23 5.34 -16.27 2.21
CA LYS A 23 5.61 -15.74 0.88
C LYS A 23 4.33 -15.52 0.10
N VAL A 24 4.24 -14.38 -0.56
CA VAL A 24 3.28 -14.10 -1.62
C VAL A 24 3.91 -14.56 -2.94
N THR A 25 3.25 -15.47 -3.66
CA THR A 25 3.79 -15.95 -4.94
C THR A 25 3.73 -14.84 -6.01
N GLU A 26 4.60 -14.91 -7.00
CA GLU A 26 4.57 -13.93 -8.11
C GLU A 26 3.28 -14.09 -8.94
N SER A 27 2.74 -15.30 -9.06
CA SER A 27 1.46 -15.55 -9.73
C SER A 27 0.33 -14.82 -9.00
N ASP A 28 0.21 -15.03 -7.68
CA ASP A 28 -0.84 -14.39 -6.88
C ASP A 28 -0.69 -12.87 -6.86
N LEU A 29 0.57 -12.37 -6.83
CA LEU A 29 0.83 -10.95 -6.92
C LEU A 29 0.32 -10.37 -8.25
N ASN A 30 0.54 -11.06 -9.36
CA ASN A 30 0.04 -10.64 -10.67
C ASN A 30 -1.49 -10.62 -10.70
N ASP A 31 -2.14 -11.67 -10.19
CA ASP A 31 -3.61 -11.73 -10.09
C ASP A 31 -4.15 -10.56 -9.24
N ILE A 32 -3.49 -10.25 -8.12
CA ILE A 32 -3.85 -9.11 -7.27
C ILE A 32 -3.73 -7.78 -8.03
N LEU A 33 -2.63 -7.59 -8.77
CA LEU A 33 -2.40 -6.37 -9.54
C LEU A 33 -3.40 -6.24 -10.71
N GLU A 34 -3.73 -7.31 -11.40
CA GLU A 34 -4.75 -7.31 -12.44
C GLU A 34 -6.12 -6.94 -11.89
N CYS A 35 -6.52 -7.53 -10.75
CA CYS A 35 -7.76 -7.19 -10.06
C CYS A 35 -7.78 -5.73 -9.59
N ALA A 36 -6.66 -5.21 -9.12
CA ALA A 36 -6.52 -3.84 -8.65
C ALA A 36 -6.96 -2.81 -9.70
N LEU A 37 -6.65 -3.08 -10.97
CA LEU A 37 -6.93 -2.17 -12.07
C LEU A 37 -8.39 -2.26 -12.60
N ARG A 38 -9.22 -3.17 -12.07
CA ARG A 38 -10.61 -3.37 -12.48
C ARG A 38 -11.57 -2.58 -11.60
N VAL A 39 -11.44 -1.27 -11.64
CA VAL A 39 -12.27 -0.33 -10.88
C VAL A 39 -13.02 0.62 -11.80
N PRO A 40 -14.15 1.19 -11.37
CA PRO A 40 -14.78 2.30 -12.07
C PRO A 40 -13.80 3.47 -12.16
N ASP A 41 -13.59 3.96 -13.38
CA ASP A 41 -12.68 5.08 -13.65
C ASP A 41 -13.34 5.98 -14.71
N HIS A 42 -13.81 7.15 -14.29
CA HIS A 42 -14.47 8.08 -15.18
C HIS A 42 -13.48 8.57 -16.25
N GLY A 43 -13.82 8.29 -17.51
CA GLY A 43 -12.99 8.62 -18.66
C GLY A 43 -11.75 7.75 -18.86
N ALA A 44 -11.61 6.65 -18.12
CA ALA A 44 -10.48 5.72 -18.21
C ALA A 44 -9.10 6.42 -18.12
N LEU A 45 -8.97 7.34 -17.15
CA LEU A 45 -7.79 8.19 -16.96
C LEU A 45 -6.65 7.48 -16.25
N SER A 46 -6.94 6.39 -15.54
CA SER A 46 -5.98 5.64 -14.72
C SER A 46 -5.16 6.53 -13.77
N PRO A 47 -5.83 7.33 -12.88
CA PRO A 47 -5.18 8.36 -12.08
C PRO A 47 -4.39 7.79 -10.90
N TRP A 48 -3.64 6.73 -11.14
CA TRP A 48 -2.85 6.04 -10.12
C TRP A 48 -1.56 5.46 -10.67
N LYS A 49 -0.60 5.27 -9.77
CA LYS A 49 0.61 4.46 -9.99
C LYS A 49 0.66 3.39 -8.91
N LEU A 50 1.05 2.17 -9.27
CA LEU A 50 1.27 1.07 -8.33
C LEU A 50 2.76 0.76 -8.26
N VAL A 51 3.32 0.75 -7.07
CA VAL A 51 4.73 0.40 -6.84
C VAL A 51 4.79 -0.80 -5.92
N VAL A 52 5.34 -1.91 -6.41
CA VAL A 52 5.56 -3.13 -5.62
C VAL A 52 6.87 -3.03 -4.85
N ILE A 53 6.78 -2.92 -3.54
CA ILE A 53 7.91 -2.84 -2.62
C ILE A 53 8.18 -4.25 -2.09
N GLN A 54 9.31 -4.82 -2.49
CA GLN A 54 9.72 -6.19 -2.17
C GLN A 54 11.23 -6.34 -2.06
N LYS A 55 11.70 -7.48 -1.56
CA LYS A 55 13.13 -7.82 -1.45
C LYS A 55 13.91 -6.71 -0.72
N ASP A 56 15.04 -6.31 -1.27
CA ASP A 56 15.94 -5.33 -0.67
C ASP A 56 15.36 -3.92 -0.60
N MET A 57 14.43 -3.55 -1.50
CA MET A 57 13.75 -2.26 -1.48
C MET A 57 13.09 -1.98 -0.12
N ARG A 58 12.54 -2.99 0.55
CA ARG A 58 11.93 -2.85 1.88
C ARG A 58 12.94 -2.40 2.94
N LYS A 59 14.18 -2.96 2.87
CA LYS A 59 15.27 -2.59 3.76
C LYS A 59 15.79 -1.19 3.45
N THR A 60 16.02 -0.90 2.17
CA THR A 60 16.48 0.41 1.70
C THR A 60 15.55 1.54 2.15
N ILE A 61 14.24 1.36 2.01
CA ILE A 61 13.25 2.34 2.49
C ILE A 61 13.42 2.59 3.99
N GLY A 62 13.57 1.54 4.79
CA GLY A 62 13.78 1.68 6.24
C GLY A 62 15.03 2.47 6.59
N GLU A 63 16.16 2.14 5.95
CA GLU A 63 17.47 2.71 6.24
C GLU A 63 17.70 4.11 5.65
N GLU A 64 17.24 4.34 4.42
CA GLU A 64 17.55 5.56 3.67
C GLU A 64 16.44 6.61 3.69
N ILE A 65 15.20 6.20 3.98
CA ILE A 65 14.05 7.12 4.01
C ILE A 65 13.46 7.24 5.41
N LEU A 66 13.00 6.13 6.01
CA LEU A 66 12.23 6.21 7.26
C LEU A 66 13.09 6.70 8.42
N VAL A 67 14.24 6.08 8.66
CA VAL A 67 15.09 6.46 9.81
C VAL A 67 15.59 7.90 9.68
N PRO A 68 16.16 8.35 8.55
CA PRO A 68 16.62 9.75 8.42
C PRO A 68 15.49 10.78 8.56
N GLU A 69 14.34 10.54 7.94
CA GLU A 69 13.22 11.48 8.03
C GLU A 69 12.56 11.46 9.42
N PHE A 70 12.54 10.30 10.09
CA PHE A 70 12.04 10.20 11.46
C PHE A 70 12.94 10.99 12.43
N ILE A 71 14.27 10.84 12.33
CA ILE A 71 15.24 11.61 13.12
C ILE A 71 15.07 13.11 12.92
N LYS A 72 14.93 13.56 11.68
CA LYS A 72 14.77 14.97 11.33
C LYS A 72 13.54 15.62 11.97
N ASN A 73 12.46 14.86 12.12
CA ASN A 73 11.15 15.38 12.53
C ASN A 73 10.80 15.06 14.00
N ASN A 74 11.68 14.41 14.76
CA ASN A 74 11.43 14.02 16.15
C ASN A 74 12.62 14.34 17.04
N THR A 75 12.35 14.85 18.25
CA THR A 75 13.38 15.20 19.24
C THR A 75 13.57 14.13 20.31
N ASN A 76 12.61 13.27 20.52
CA ASN A 76 12.65 12.24 21.58
C ASN A 76 12.92 10.87 20.98
N LEU A 77 14.19 10.65 20.62
CA LEU A 77 14.68 9.46 19.94
C LEU A 77 15.30 8.48 20.94
N ASP A 78 14.98 7.20 20.77
CA ASP A 78 15.66 6.08 21.40
C ASP A 78 15.90 4.97 20.35
N GLU A 79 16.77 4.03 20.70
CA GLU A 79 17.17 2.94 19.79
C GLU A 79 15.98 2.06 19.40
N GLU A 80 15.03 1.83 20.29
CA GLU A 80 13.84 1.02 20.05
C GLU A 80 12.97 1.65 18.98
N LYS A 81 12.70 2.97 19.05
CA LYS A 81 11.94 3.70 18.04
C LYS A 81 12.64 3.69 16.70
N LEU A 82 13.95 3.90 16.65
CA LEU A 82 14.71 3.88 15.40
C LEU A 82 14.68 2.49 14.75
N LEU A 83 14.85 1.44 15.54
CA LEU A 83 14.75 0.06 15.07
C LEU A 83 13.35 -0.28 14.57
N PHE A 84 12.31 0.23 15.25
CA PHE A 84 10.94 0.08 14.84
C PHE A 84 10.68 0.74 13.47
N GLU A 85 11.14 1.98 13.26
CA GLU A 85 11.02 2.68 11.98
C GLU A 85 11.81 1.96 10.88
N LYS A 86 13.04 1.57 11.14
CA LYS A 86 13.90 0.81 10.21
C LYS A 86 13.21 -0.45 9.69
N ASN A 87 12.48 -1.16 10.57
CA ASN A 87 11.88 -2.46 10.25
C ASN A 87 10.42 -2.38 9.77
N ARG A 88 9.83 -1.19 9.62
CA ARG A 88 8.40 -1.05 9.26
C ARG A 88 8.02 -1.82 8.00
N PHE A 89 8.80 -1.72 6.95
CA PHE A 89 8.54 -2.38 5.67
C PHE A 89 8.96 -3.86 5.64
N LEU A 90 9.71 -4.33 6.63
CA LEU A 90 10.09 -5.75 6.75
C LEU A 90 8.98 -6.63 7.35
N ARG A 91 7.86 -6.03 7.79
CA ARG A 91 6.74 -6.73 8.43
C ARG A 91 5.85 -7.50 7.46
N ALA A 92 5.98 -7.27 6.15
CA ALA A 92 5.23 -7.99 5.12
C ALA A 92 6.16 -8.46 4.01
N ASP A 93 5.76 -9.51 3.29
CA ASP A 93 6.54 -10.02 2.17
C ASP A 93 6.46 -9.10 0.96
N LYS A 94 5.25 -8.64 0.65
CA LYS A 94 4.98 -7.67 -0.40
C LYS A 94 4.22 -6.49 0.18
N ILE A 95 4.56 -5.29 -0.30
CA ILE A 95 3.81 -4.08 -0.01
C ILE A 95 3.53 -3.39 -1.33
N ILE A 96 2.28 -3.02 -1.57
CA ILE A 96 1.91 -2.24 -2.75
C ILE A 96 1.66 -0.81 -2.31
N ALA A 97 2.51 0.11 -2.73
CA ALA A 97 2.23 1.53 -2.61
C ALA A 97 1.27 1.94 -3.73
N VAL A 98 0.17 2.55 -3.35
CA VAL A 98 -0.81 3.12 -4.29
C VAL A 98 -0.65 4.63 -4.24
N ILE A 99 -0.26 5.21 -5.37
CA ILE A 99 -0.07 6.65 -5.52
C ILE A 99 -1.24 7.18 -6.34
N TYR A 100 -2.00 8.11 -5.78
CA TYR A 100 -2.92 8.95 -6.51
C TYR A 100 -2.12 9.91 -7.38
N SER A 101 -2.32 9.85 -8.69
CA SER A 101 -1.60 10.64 -9.69
C SER A 101 -2.61 11.28 -10.65
N PRO A 102 -3.20 12.44 -10.27
CA PRO A 102 -4.26 13.05 -11.05
C PRO A 102 -3.76 13.47 -12.45
N VAL A 103 -4.66 13.33 -13.40
CA VAL A 103 -4.45 13.79 -14.79
C VAL A 103 -5.22 15.08 -15.00
N GLU A 104 -4.66 16.00 -15.74
CA GLU A 104 -5.39 17.22 -16.13
C GLU A 104 -6.61 16.85 -16.97
N SER A 105 -7.78 17.29 -16.54
CA SER A 105 -9.03 17.08 -17.24
C SER A 105 -9.98 18.25 -17.00
N VAL A 106 -10.52 18.80 -18.08
CA VAL A 106 -11.52 19.88 -18.02
C VAL A 106 -12.89 19.35 -17.58
N LYS A 107 -13.15 18.06 -17.82
CA LYS A 107 -14.48 17.45 -17.62
C LYS A 107 -14.58 16.66 -16.32
N ILE A 108 -13.47 16.08 -15.85
CA ILE A 108 -13.48 15.12 -14.75
C ILE A 108 -12.77 15.73 -13.54
N PRO A 109 -13.48 15.98 -12.44
CA PRO A 109 -12.88 16.55 -11.25
C PRO A 109 -11.86 15.62 -10.58
N SER A 110 -10.82 16.17 -10.00
CA SER A 110 -9.76 15.42 -9.33
C SER A 110 -10.24 14.55 -8.15
N TRP A 111 -11.34 14.94 -7.48
CA TRP A 111 -11.90 14.14 -6.39
C TRP A 111 -12.51 12.81 -6.87
N GLU A 112 -13.08 12.75 -8.10
CA GLU A 112 -13.55 11.50 -8.69
C GLU A 112 -12.38 10.56 -9.00
N MET A 113 -11.26 11.10 -9.47
CA MET A 113 -10.02 10.35 -9.68
C MET A 113 -9.47 9.77 -8.37
N MET A 114 -9.59 10.54 -7.27
CA MET A 114 -9.20 10.07 -5.94
C MET A 114 -10.08 8.91 -5.47
N LEU A 115 -11.40 8.95 -5.73
CA LEU A 115 -12.31 7.84 -5.41
C LEU A 115 -11.96 6.57 -6.19
N SER A 116 -11.63 6.68 -7.48
CA SER A 116 -11.14 5.57 -8.30
C SER A 116 -9.85 4.98 -7.71
N THR A 117 -8.90 5.83 -7.29
CA THR A 117 -7.66 5.38 -6.62
C THR A 117 -7.96 4.65 -5.31
N GLY A 118 -8.92 5.12 -4.52
CA GLY A 118 -9.40 4.43 -3.31
C GLY A 118 -10.02 3.06 -3.63
N ALA A 119 -10.74 2.95 -4.75
CA ALA A 119 -11.29 1.69 -5.23
C ALA A 119 -10.18 0.70 -5.62
N VAL A 120 -9.07 1.16 -6.22
CA VAL A 120 -7.86 0.35 -6.47
C VAL A 120 -7.33 -0.25 -5.17
N CYS A 121 -7.17 0.56 -4.12
CA CYS A 121 -6.75 0.06 -2.80
C CYS A 121 -7.68 -1.03 -2.29
N GLN A 122 -9.00 -0.84 -2.41
CA GLN A 122 -9.99 -1.82 -1.98
C GLN A 122 -9.93 -3.11 -2.79
N ASN A 123 -9.74 -3.02 -4.12
CA ASN A 123 -9.62 -4.21 -4.97
C ASN A 123 -8.37 -5.03 -4.64
N ILE A 124 -7.23 -4.38 -4.36
CA ILE A 124 -6.02 -5.07 -3.87
C ILE A 124 -6.34 -5.87 -2.60
N ILE A 125 -7.06 -5.25 -1.65
CA ILE A 125 -7.43 -5.91 -0.38
C ILE A 125 -8.33 -7.12 -0.63
N ILE A 126 -9.36 -6.96 -1.46
CA ILE A 126 -10.31 -8.03 -1.78
C ILE A 126 -9.59 -9.19 -2.47
N ALA A 127 -8.79 -8.90 -3.50
CA ALA A 127 -8.06 -9.91 -4.25
C ALA A 127 -7.09 -10.69 -3.36
N ALA A 128 -6.24 -9.99 -2.59
CA ALA A 128 -5.29 -10.65 -1.71
C ALA A 128 -5.98 -11.50 -0.62
N GLN A 129 -7.06 -11.02 -0.03
CA GLN A 129 -7.80 -11.77 0.97
C GLN A 129 -8.57 -12.96 0.39
N SER A 130 -9.04 -12.89 -0.85
CA SER A 130 -9.67 -14.02 -1.54
C SER A 130 -8.67 -15.15 -1.81
N LEU A 131 -7.39 -14.82 -1.93
CA LEU A 131 -6.27 -15.76 -2.02
C LEU A 131 -5.73 -16.19 -0.63
N ASN A 132 -6.47 -15.88 0.43
CA ASN A 132 -6.12 -16.20 1.83
C ASN A 132 -4.85 -15.51 2.35
N TYR A 133 -4.53 -14.32 1.86
CA TYR A 133 -3.47 -13.48 2.43
C TYR A 133 -4.01 -12.57 3.54
N ALA A 134 -3.18 -12.31 4.55
CA ALA A 134 -3.39 -11.24 5.51
C ALA A 134 -3.09 -9.90 4.85
N VAL A 135 -3.97 -8.91 5.06
CA VAL A 135 -3.84 -7.60 4.40
C VAL A 135 -4.14 -6.48 5.37
N GLN A 136 -3.34 -5.40 5.27
CA GLN A 136 -3.60 -4.13 5.94
C GLN A 136 -3.34 -2.96 5.00
N TRP A 137 -4.28 -2.04 4.91
CA TRP A 137 -4.08 -0.72 4.32
C TRP A 137 -3.57 0.24 5.39
N VAL A 138 -2.43 0.86 5.14
CA VAL A 138 -1.72 1.71 6.09
C VAL A 138 -1.47 3.08 5.48
N THR A 139 -1.77 4.15 6.23
CA THR A 139 -1.49 5.55 5.92
C THR A 139 -0.81 6.21 7.11
N GLU A 140 0.38 5.76 7.48
CA GLU A 140 1.16 6.35 8.56
C GLU A 140 1.92 7.60 8.09
N TRP A 141 2.68 8.25 8.97
CA TRP A 141 3.36 9.52 8.72
C TRP A 141 4.16 9.55 7.39
N TYR A 142 4.77 8.44 7.02
CA TYR A 142 5.55 8.32 5.79
C TYR A 142 4.70 8.35 4.50
N SER A 143 3.38 8.16 4.59
CA SER A 143 2.46 8.38 3.46
C SER A 143 2.33 9.85 3.09
N TYR A 144 2.72 10.74 3.98
CA TYR A 144 2.70 12.21 3.80
C TYR A 144 4.10 12.80 3.62
N ASN A 145 5.13 11.95 3.52
CA ASN A 145 6.52 12.38 3.40
C ASN A 145 6.91 12.54 1.93
N ASN A 146 7.41 13.71 1.55
CA ASN A 146 7.78 14.02 0.17
C ASN A 146 8.92 13.14 -0.34
N LYS A 147 9.95 12.86 0.47
CA LYS A 147 11.04 11.96 0.07
C LYS A 147 10.56 10.55 -0.21
N MET A 148 9.60 10.05 0.58
CA MET A 148 8.98 8.76 0.31
C MET A 148 8.25 8.79 -1.04
N LEU A 149 7.48 9.83 -1.31
CA LEU A 149 6.75 9.97 -2.58
C LEU A 149 7.72 10.05 -3.76
N GLU A 150 8.78 10.87 -3.67
CA GLU A 150 9.83 10.98 -4.69
C GLU A 150 10.55 9.65 -4.94
N TYR A 151 10.92 8.94 -3.86
CA TYR A 151 11.58 7.63 -3.95
C TYR A 151 10.71 6.60 -4.70
N LEU A 152 9.39 6.68 -4.53
CA LEU A 152 8.43 5.83 -5.23
C LEU A 152 8.09 6.31 -6.65
N GLY A 153 8.73 7.37 -7.15
CA GLY A 153 8.51 7.91 -8.49
C GLY A 153 7.27 8.79 -8.62
N GLY A 154 6.81 9.36 -7.51
CA GLY A 154 5.72 10.33 -7.50
C GLY A 154 6.21 11.77 -7.71
N ASP A 155 5.32 12.61 -8.19
CA ASP A 155 5.51 14.06 -8.36
C ASP A 155 4.92 14.79 -7.16
N VAL A 156 5.77 15.39 -6.32
CA VAL A 156 5.36 16.07 -5.08
C VAL A 156 4.43 17.27 -5.31
N SER A 157 4.38 17.80 -6.52
CA SER A 157 3.51 18.93 -6.84
C SER A 157 2.04 18.55 -6.98
N LYS A 158 1.74 17.28 -7.29
CA LYS A 158 0.38 16.81 -7.60
C LYS A 158 0.02 15.43 -7.08
N ASP A 159 0.99 14.53 -6.98
CA ASP A 159 0.74 13.15 -6.57
C ASP A 159 0.60 13.04 -5.04
N LYS A 160 -0.11 12.02 -4.57
CA LYS A 160 -0.25 11.70 -3.14
C LYS A 160 -0.23 10.19 -2.95
N ILE A 161 0.41 9.73 -1.90
CA ILE A 161 0.32 8.31 -1.53
C ILE A 161 -1.07 8.06 -0.93
N ALA A 162 -1.90 7.28 -1.62
CA ALA A 162 -3.21 6.86 -1.14
C ALA A 162 -3.08 5.85 0.01
N GLY A 163 -1.98 5.10 0.03
CA GLY A 163 -1.61 4.21 1.12
C GLY A 163 -0.67 3.11 0.68
N PHE A 164 -0.27 2.34 1.67
CA PHE A 164 0.55 1.14 1.52
C PHE A 164 -0.29 -0.08 1.88
N ILE A 165 -0.44 -1.02 0.96
CA ILE A 165 -1.16 -2.27 1.19
C ILE A 165 -0.13 -3.34 1.53
N TYR A 166 -0.08 -3.73 2.81
CA TYR A 166 0.78 -4.78 3.33
C TYR A 166 0.13 -6.13 3.08
N ILE A 167 0.84 -7.05 2.42
CA ILE A 167 0.34 -8.38 2.06
C ILE A 167 1.31 -9.43 2.57
N LEU A 168 0.77 -10.42 3.28
CA LEU A 168 1.55 -11.50 3.85
C LEU A 168 0.73 -12.79 3.89
N SER A 169 1.40 -13.94 3.79
CA SER A 169 0.75 -15.23 3.97
C SER A 169 0.14 -15.36 5.37
N LEU A 170 -1.11 -15.83 5.44
CA LEU A 170 -1.68 -16.33 6.69
C LEU A 170 -1.12 -17.74 6.91
N ILE A 171 -0.09 -17.87 7.73
CA ILE A 171 0.19 -19.17 8.32
C ILE A 171 -0.91 -19.40 9.35
N HIS A 172 -1.67 -20.47 9.19
CA HIS A 172 -2.79 -20.82 10.04
C HIS A 172 -2.40 -20.72 11.52
N ILE A 173 -3.09 -19.85 12.22
CA ILE A 173 -3.18 -19.91 13.67
C ILE A 173 -4.22 -20.97 14.03
#